data_a97c079ee960223d18039e3f4037a6e7
#
_entry.id   a97c079ee960223d18039e3f4037a6e7
#
_cell.length_a   1.000
_cell.length_b   1.000
_cell.length_c   1.000
_cell.angle_alpha   90.00
_cell.angle_beta   90.00
_cell.angle_gamma   90.00
#
_symmetry.space_group_name_H-M   'P 1'
#
loop_
_entity.id
_entity.type
_entity.pdbx_description
1 polymer ?
#
loop_
_entity_poly.entity_id
_entity_poly.type
_entity_poly.pdbx_seq_one_letter_code
_entity_poly.pdbx_strand_id
1 'polypeptide(L)'
;FIIFLLLGITIYLISNQLGLKTVVAFIITICMMYVVLIPMSLQYSFIFIVTLISMIAVMLLYKMKKENYVSLLFFVIGGIATFFDLLTYPLVTLGIPLVLAVLLENKKDKKLLEQILFIIKLGILWAIGYGLWFFTKWVVASIILNKDAITLAINEILFRVNGTAAKPVN
;
A
#
# COMPACT_ATOMS: atom_id res chain seq x y z
N PHE A 1 -20.60 3.92 1.22
CA PHE A 1 -20.64 5.29 0.68
C PHE A 1 -19.25 5.85 0.41
N ILE A 2 -18.33 5.88 1.41
CA ILE A 2 -16.98 6.47 1.31
C ILE A 2 -16.19 5.88 0.13
N ILE A 3 -16.18 4.56 -0.06
CA ILE A 3 -15.45 3.89 -1.14
C ILE A 3 -15.93 4.37 -2.51
N PHE A 4 -17.24 4.47 -2.73
CA PHE A 4 -17.79 4.93 -4.01
C PHE A 4 -17.46 6.40 -4.28
N LEU A 5 -17.46 7.24 -3.26
CA LEU A 5 -17.05 8.64 -3.37
C LEU A 5 -15.55 8.73 -3.76
N LEU A 6 -14.69 7.99 -3.07
CA LEU A 6 -13.25 7.94 -3.39
C LEU A 6 -13.01 7.39 -4.80
N LEU A 7 -13.74 6.37 -5.22
CA LEU A 7 -13.70 5.84 -6.60
C LEU A 7 -14.07 6.93 -7.62
N GLY A 8 -15.15 7.67 -7.40
CA GLY A 8 -15.55 8.75 -8.28
C GLY A 8 -14.47 9.83 -8.42
N ILE A 9 -13.86 10.25 -7.29
CA ILE A 9 -12.74 11.20 -7.30
C ILE A 9 -11.54 10.62 -8.06
N THR A 10 -11.21 9.35 -7.84
CA THR A 10 -10.09 8.69 -8.51
C THR A 10 -10.31 8.64 -10.02
N ILE A 11 -11.51 8.23 -10.47
CA ILE A 11 -11.87 8.19 -11.89
C ILE A 11 -11.77 9.58 -12.53
N TYR A 12 -12.28 10.60 -11.85
CA TYR A 12 -12.19 11.98 -12.31
C TYR A 12 -10.73 12.44 -12.49
N LEU A 13 -9.87 12.17 -11.51
CA LEU A 13 -8.45 12.53 -11.59
C LEU A 13 -7.69 11.75 -12.67
N ILE A 14 -7.97 10.44 -12.82
CA ILE A 14 -7.40 9.62 -13.91
C ILE A 14 -7.82 10.19 -15.27
N SER A 15 -9.08 10.54 -15.44
CA SER A 15 -9.60 11.13 -16.68
C SER A 15 -8.83 12.40 -17.05
N ASN A 16 -8.63 13.30 -16.08
CA ASN A 16 -7.96 14.57 -16.31
C ASN A 16 -6.45 14.44 -16.59
N GLN A 17 -5.79 13.45 -15.96
CA GLN A 17 -4.33 13.36 -16.05
C GLN A 17 -3.84 12.30 -17.06
N LEU A 18 -4.54 11.19 -17.21
CA LEU A 18 -4.12 10.05 -18.02
C LEU A 18 -5.01 9.79 -19.24
N GLY A 19 -6.19 10.42 -19.27
CA GLY A 19 -7.14 10.35 -20.39
C GLY A 19 -8.08 9.15 -20.33
N LEU A 20 -9.05 9.14 -21.27
CA LEU A 20 -10.18 8.23 -21.27
C LEU A 20 -9.80 6.75 -21.40
N LYS A 21 -8.76 6.43 -22.17
CA LYS A 21 -8.31 5.03 -22.34
C LYS A 21 -7.91 4.40 -20.99
N THR A 22 -7.21 5.14 -20.16
CA THR A 22 -6.80 4.68 -18.83
C THR A 22 -8.00 4.54 -17.89
N VAL A 23 -8.99 5.43 -18.00
CA VAL A 23 -10.24 5.31 -17.23
C VAL A 23 -10.98 4.02 -17.60
N VAL A 24 -11.12 3.72 -18.88
CA VAL A 24 -11.80 2.49 -19.33
C VAL A 24 -11.07 1.25 -18.80
N ALA A 25 -9.73 1.21 -18.92
CA ALA A 25 -8.92 0.12 -18.36
C ALA A 25 -9.10 -0.02 -16.84
N PHE A 26 -9.12 1.09 -16.11
CA PHE A 26 -9.35 1.10 -14.66
C PHE A 26 -10.74 0.57 -14.29
N ILE A 27 -11.79 1.01 -14.98
CA ILE A 27 -13.17 0.53 -14.75
C ILE A 27 -13.28 -0.97 -15.02
N ILE A 28 -12.70 -1.47 -16.12
CA ILE A 28 -12.67 -2.90 -16.43
C ILE A 28 -11.99 -3.66 -15.31
N THR A 29 -10.85 -3.17 -14.81
CA THR A 29 -10.11 -3.80 -13.71
C THR A 29 -10.96 -3.85 -12.42
N ILE A 30 -11.66 -2.77 -12.08
CA ILE A 30 -12.57 -2.70 -10.93
C ILE A 30 -13.69 -3.74 -11.05
N CYS A 31 -14.28 -3.85 -12.23
CA CYS A 31 -15.34 -4.83 -12.48
C CYS A 31 -14.82 -6.28 -12.38
N MET A 32 -13.66 -6.57 -12.95
CA MET A 32 -13.01 -7.89 -12.90
C MET A 32 -12.62 -8.30 -11.48
N MET A 33 -12.20 -7.36 -10.65
CA MET A 33 -11.83 -7.62 -9.25
C MET A 33 -13.02 -7.63 -8.28
N TYR A 34 -14.25 -7.55 -8.78
CA TYR A 34 -15.47 -7.53 -7.95
C TYR A 34 -15.41 -6.48 -6.83
N VAL A 35 -14.86 -5.32 -7.11
CA VAL A 35 -14.66 -4.24 -6.12
C VAL A 35 -15.97 -3.80 -5.46
N VAL A 36 -17.10 -4.00 -6.12
CA VAL A 36 -18.45 -3.73 -5.57
C VAL A 36 -18.75 -4.56 -4.32
N LEU A 37 -18.12 -5.74 -4.16
CA LEU A 37 -18.29 -6.61 -2.99
C LEU A 37 -17.37 -6.24 -1.82
N ILE A 38 -16.33 -5.44 -2.05
CA ILE A 38 -15.38 -5.04 -1.00
C ILE A 38 -16.06 -4.36 0.20
N PRO A 39 -17.05 -3.46 0.04
CA PRO A 39 -17.74 -2.83 1.16
C PRO A 39 -18.48 -3.80 2.08
N MET A 40 -18.73 -5.03 1.64
CA MET A 40 -19.37 -6.08 2.46
C MET A 40 -18.41 -6.70 3.50
N SER A 41 -17.10 -6.49 3.34
CA SER A 41 -16.08 -6.96 4.28
C SER A 41 -15.35 -5.77 4.90
N LEU A 42 -15.47 -5.59 6.21
CA LEU A 42 -14.79 -4.51 6.93
C LEU A 42 -13.27 -4.57 6.74
N GLN A 43 -12.68 -5.75 6.77
CA GLN A 43 -11.24 -5.95 6.63
C GLN A 43 -10.71 -5.45 5.30
N TYR A 44 -11.38 -5.77 4.19
CA TYR A 44 -10.95 -5.34 2.85
C TYR A 44 -11.31 -3.87 2.58
N SER A 45 -12.39 -3.38 3.19
CA SER A 45 -12.83 -1.99 3.04
C SER A 45 -11.75 -0.99 3.46
N PHE A 46 -11.10 -1.20 4.60
CA PHE A 46 -10.05 -0.30 5.09
C PHE A 46 -8.83 -0.27 4.18
N ILE A 47 -8.35 -1.43 3.74
CA ILE A 47 -7.20 -1.53 2.82
C ILE A 47 -7.51 -0.83 1.50
N PHE A 48 -8.75 -1.02 1.00
CA PHE A 48 -9.16 -0.40 -0.26
C PHE A 48 -9.30 1.12 -0.14
N ILE A 49 -9.80 1.64 0.99
CA ILE A 49 -9.84 3.07 1.28
C ILE A 49 -8.43 3.66 1.29
N VAL A 50 -7.48 3.01 1.99
CA VAL A 50 -6.07 3.43 2.01
C VAL A 50 -5.49 3.45 0.60
N THR A 51 -5.76 2.43 -0.21
CA THR A 51 -5.30 2.35 -1.60
C THR A 51 -5.85 3.50 -2.45
N LEU A 52 -7.16 3.79 -2.36
CA LEU A 52 -7.78 4.89 -3.12
C LEU A 52 -7.25 6.26 -2.68
N ILE A 53 -7.10 6.48 -1.38
CA ILE A 53 -6.51 7.73 -0.85
C ILE A 53 -5.07 7.88 -1.36
N SER A 54 -4.30 6.78 -1.38
CA SER A 54 -2.94 6.78 -1.89
C SER A 54 -2.88 7.12 -3.38
N MET A 55 -3.78 6.57 -4.20
CA MET A 55 -3.90 6.93 -5.62
C MET A 55 -4.21 8.42 -5.82
N ILE A 56 -5.17 8.94 -5.06
CA ILE A 56 -5.54 10.36 -5.11
C ILE A 56 -4.34 11.22 -4.71
N ALA A 57 -3.62 10.87 -3.63
CA ALA A 57 -2.44 11.60 -3.18
C ALA A 57 -1.32 11.61 -4.22
N VAL A 58 -1.03 10.47 -4.86
CA VAL A 58 -0.07 10.40 -5.97
C VAL A 58 -0.47 11.37 -7.07
N MET A 59 -1.72 11.29 -7.56
CA MET A 59 -2.19 12.17 -8.64
C MET A 59 -2.14 13.65 -8.28
N LEU A 60 -2.48 14.01 -7.04
CA LEU A 60 -2.40 15.39 -6.58
C LEU A 60 -0.95 15.89 -6.51
N LEU A 61 0.00 15.07 -6.04
CA LEU A 61 1.41 15.44 -6.01
C LEU A 61 1.96 15.73 -7.41
N TYR A 62 1.62 14.88 -8.40
CA TYR A 62 1.99 15.14 -9.80
C TYR A 62 1.32 16.39 -10.36
N LYS A 63 0.03 16.61 -10.09
CA LYS A 63 -0.68 17.83 -10.50
C LYS A 63 -0.05 19.10 -9.92
N MET A 64 0.41 19.03 -8.67
CA MET A 64 1.06 20.15 -7.96
C MET A 64 2.55 20.30 -8.31
N LYS A 65 3.12 19.47 -9.19
CA LYS A 65 4.55 19.42 -9.53
C LYS A 65 5.46 19.17 -8.31
N LYS A 66 4.94 18.43 -7.31
CA LYS A 66 5.65 18.06 -6.08
C LYS A 66 6.06 16.59 -6.08
N GLU A 67 6.60 16.12 -7.17
CA GLU A 67 6.93 14.70 -7.40
C GLU A 67 7.99 14.15 -6.44
N ASN A 68 8.86 15.03 -5.92
CA ASN A 68 9.87 14.65 -4.93
C ASN A 68 9.25 14.05 -3.66
N TYR A 69 8.01 14.42 -3.34
CA TYR A 69 7.30 13.90 -2.17
C TYR A 69 6.63 12.54 -2.40
N VAL A 70 6.60 12.04 -3.65
CA VAL A 70 6.04 10.70 -3.95
C VAL A 70 6.81 9.61 -3.19
N SER A 71 8.12 9.74 -3.07
CA SER A 71 8.96 8.82 -2.29
C SER A 71 8.57 8.78 -0.81
N LEU A 72 8.35 9.95 -0.20
CA LEU A 72 7.88 10.06 1.19
C LEU A 72 6.45 9.49 1.35
N LEU A 73 5.59 9.77 0.36
CA LEU A 73 4.22 9.23 0.37
C LEU A 73 4.24 7.69 0.41
N PHE A 74 5.07 7.02 -0.39
CA PHE A 74 5.15 5.55 -0.37
C PHE A 74 5.66 5.00 0.98
N PHE A 75 6.61 5.67 1.61
CA PHE A 75 7.02 5.34 2.97
C PHE A 75 5.86 5.42 3.97
N VAL A 76 5.07 6.50 3.91
CA VAL A 76 3.89 6.70 4.78
C VAL A 76 2.81 5.66 4.49
N ILE A 77 2.54 5.36 3.21
CA ILE A 77 1.56 4.32 2.81
C ILE A 77 1.95 2.96 3.41
N GLY A 78 3.24 2.58 3.34
CA GLY A 78 3.74 1.35 3.96
C GLY A 78 3.45 1.31 5.46
N GLY A 79 3.70 2.41 6.17
CA GLY A 79 3.39 2.55 7.59
C GLY A 79 1.90 2.41 7.90
N ILE A 80 1.04 3.11 7.15
CA ILE A 80 -0.42 3.06 7.33
C ILE A 80 -0.94 1.65 7.02
N ALA A 81 -0.45 1.01 5.97
CA ALA A 81 -0.84 -0.35 5.60
C ALA A 81 -0.66 -1.32 6.77
N THR A 82 0.41 -1.19 7.55
CA THR A 82 0.68 -2.03 8.72
C THR A 82 -0.41 -1.95 9.80
N PHE A 83 -1.12 -0.81 9.93
CA PHE A 83 -2.18 -0.66 10.92
C PHE A 83 -3.48 -1.35 10.50
N PHE A 84 -3.80 -1.32 9.21
CA PHE A 84 -5.08 -1.79 8.69
C PHE A 84 -5.01 -3.20 8.08
N ASP A 85 -3.79 -3.69 7.84
CA ASP A 85 -3.59 -5.00 7.25
C ASP A 85 -3.11 -6.01 8.29
N LEU A 86 -3.89 -7.08 8.45
CA LEU A 86 -3.53 -8.25 9.24
C LEU A 86 -2.67 -9.24 8.43
N LEU A 87 -1.76 -8.75 7.61
CA LEU A 87 -0.92 -9.53 6.68
C LEU A 87 -1.71 -10.21 5.54
N THR A 88 -2.90 -9.71 5.22
CA THR A 88 -3.77 -10.35 4.23
C THR A 88 -3.45 -9.86 2.81
N TYR A 89 -3.39 -8.54 2.59
CA TYR A 89 -3.16 -7.95 1.28
C TYR A 89 -2.29 -6.67 1.29
N PRO A 90 -1.14 -6.63 1.97
CA PRO A 90 -0.34 -5.41 2.06
C PRO A 90 0.13 -4.90 0.69
N LEU A 91 0.40 -5.82 -0.25
CA LEU A 91 0.90 -5.50 -1.59
C LEU A 91 -0.10 -4.73 -2.46
N VAL A 92 -1.40 -4.74 -2.16
CA VAL A 92 -2.39 -3.95 -2.88
C VAL A 92 -2.16 -2.45 -2.67
N THR A 93 -1.79 -2.07 -1.43
CA THR A 93 -1.48 -0.66 -1.09
C THR A 93 -0.19 -0.16 -1.73
N LEU A 94 0.71 -1.06 -2.13
CA LEU A 94 1.89 -0.75 -2.93
C LEU A 94 1.56 -0.78 -4.42
N GLY A 95 1.03 -1.90 -4.92
CA GLY A 95 0.98 -2.20 -6.35
C GLY A 95 0.10 -1.23 -7.14
N ILE A 96 -1.11 -0.96 -6.67
CA ILE A 96 -2.05 -0.10 -7.41
C ILE A 96 -1.55 1.36 -7.50
N PRO A 97 -1.15 2.03 -6.39
CA PRO A 97 -0.58 3.37 -6.47
C PRO A 97 0.75 3.42 -7.24
N LEU A 98 1.55 2.34 -7.19
CA LEU A 98 2.81 2.26 -7.92
C LEU A 98 2.60 2.25 -9.43
N VAL A 99 1.66 1.44 -9.93
CA VAL A 99 1.30 1.43 -11.36
C VAL A 99 0.89 2.83 -11.80
N LEU A 100 0.08 3.51 -11.00
CA LEU A 100 -0.36 4.87 -11.31
C LEU A 100 0.81 5.87 -11.34
N ALA A 101 1.73 5.79 -10.36
CA ALA A 101 2.93 6.62 -10.32
C ALA A 101 3.81 6.40 -11.55
N VAL A 102 3.99 5.14 -11.97
CA VAL A 102 4.75 4.79 -13.18
C VAL A 102 4.09 5.35 -14.44
N LEU A 103 2.76 5.23 -14.56
CA LEU A 103 2.04 5.80 -15.71
C LEU A 103 2.18 7.32 -15.81
N LEU A 104 2.18 8.01 -14.67
CA LEU A 104 2.38 9.46 -14.61
C LEU A 104 3.84 9.84 -14.93
N GLU A 105 4.80 9.06 -14.44
CA GLU A 105 6.22 9.28 -14.68
C GLU A 105 6.63 8.98 -16.13
N ASN A 106 6.00 7.97 -16.77
CA ASN A 106 6.28 7.58 -18.15
C ASN A 106 5.94 8.69 -19.18
N LYS A 107 5.07 9.63 -18.82
CA LYS A 107 4.80 10.82 -19.65
C LYS A 107 6.02 11.74 -19.85
N LYS A 108 7.11 11.50 -19.12
CA LYS A 108 8.33 12.30 -19.18
C LYS A 108 9.41 11.70 -20.08
N ASP A 109 9.07 10.69 -20.90
CA ASP A 109 9.99 10.02 -21.85
C ASP A 109 11.30 9.52 -21.19
N LYS A 110 11.21 9.01 -19.96
CA LYS A 110 12.35 8.47 -19.24
C LYS A 110 12.84 7.15 -19.83
N LYS A 111 14.15 6.92 -19.75
CA LYS A 111 14.77 5.65 -20.14
C LYS A 111 14.26 4.50 -19.28
N LEU A 112 14.17 3.31 -19.85
CA LEU A 112 13.68 2.10 -19.16
C LEU A 112 14.39 1.87 -17.82
N LEU A 113 15.71 2.06 -17.78
CA LEU A 113 16.50 1.87 -16.56
C LEU A 113 16.08 2.85 -15.45
N GLU A 114 15.81 4.10 -15.78
CA GLU A 114 15.33 5.11 -14.81
C GLU A 114 13.96 4.75 -14.25
N GLN A 115 13.09 4.19 -15.08
CA GLN A 115 11.77 3.70 -14.65
C GLN A 115 11.90 2.51 -13.70
N ILE A 116 12.78 1.54 -14.01
CA ILE A 116 13.04 0.38 -13.14
C ILE A 116 13.59 0.85 -11.79
N LEU A 117 14.57 1.75 -11.78
CA LEU A 117 15.14 2.28 -10.55
C LEU A 117 14.10 3.05 -9.72
N PHE A 118 13.20 3.77 -10.38
CA PHE A 118 12.09 4.47 -9.73
C PHE A 118 11.13 3.48 -9.04
N ILE A 119 10.75 2.40 -9.72
CA ILE A 119 9.90 1.33 -9.17
C ILE A 119 10.57 0.69 -7.94
N ILE A 120 11.84 0.31 -8.07
CA ILE A 120 12.61 -0.32 -6.98
C ILE A 120 12.70 0.64 -5.78
N LYS A 121 13.00 1.92 -6.02
CA LYS A 121 13.08 2.95 -4.98
C LYS A 121 11.77 3.07 -4.20
N LEU A 122 10.63 3.17 -4.89
CA LEU A 122 9.32 3.30 -4.24
C LEU A 122 8.95 2.03 -3.48
N GLY A 123 9.25 0.85 -4.04
CA GLY A 123 9.03 -0.44 -3.38
C GLY A 123 9.84 -0.58 -2.09
N ILE A 124 11.13 -0.22 -2.12
CA ILE A 124 12.01 -0.25 -0.94
C ILE A 124 11.49 0.72 0.14
N LEU A 125 11.13 1.94 -0.23
CA LEU A 125 10.63 2.93 0.74
C LEU A 125 9.32 2.48 1.38
N TRP A 126 8.41 1.90 0.61
CA TRP A 126 7.19 1.31 1.14
C TRP A 126 7.51 0.15 2.10
N ALA A 127 8.44 -0.75 1.73
CA ALA A 127 8.84 -1.89 2.57
C ALA A 127 9.50 -1.44 3.88
N ILE A 128 10.34 -0.40 3.83
CA ILE A 128 10.94 0.20 5.03
C ILE A 128 9.85 0.80 5.92
N GLY A 129 8.91 1.57 5.35
CA GLY A 129 7.78 2.13 6.09
C GLY A 129 6.95 1.03 6.76
N TYR A 130 6.60 -0.01 6.01
CA TYR A 130 5.86 -1.16 6.52
C TYR A 130 6.60 -1.87 7.67
N GLY A 131 7.87 -2.20 7.46
CA GLY A 131 8.70 -2.92 8.43
C GLY A 131 8.97 -2.14 9.72
N LEU A 132 9.26 -0.83 9.61
CA LEU A 132 9.50 0.02 10.78
C LEU A 132 8.26 0.11 11.69
N TRP A 133 7.08 0.33 11.12
CA TRP A 133 5.84 0.38 11.89
C TRP A 133 5.45 -0.99 12.45
N PHE A 134 5.73 -2.06 11.71
CA PHE A 134 5.50 -3.41 12.22
C PHE A 134 6.38 -3.72 13.42
N PHE A 135 7.68 -3.37 13.35
CA PHE A 135 8.61 -3.51 14.46
C PHE A 135 8.21 -2.62 15.66
N THR A 136 7.79 -1.38 15.41
CA THR A 136 7.34 -0.46 16.46
C THR A 136 6.16 -1.06 17.26
N LYS A 137 5.23 -1.75 16.61
CA LYS A 137 4.14 -2.45 17.31
C LYS A 137 4.66 -3.45 18.33
N TRP A 138 5.69 -4.23 17.99
CA TRP A 138 6.27 -5.21 18.92
C TRP A 138 6.98 -4.55 20.09
N VAL A 139 7.71 -3.47 19.84
CA VAL A 139 8.35 -2.68 20.89
C VAL A 139 7.33 -2.12 21.86
N VAL A 140 6.27 -1.49 21.34
CA VAL A 140 5.18 -0.94 22.16
C VAL A 140 4.46 -2.05 22.94
N ALA A 141 4.17 -3.18 22.29
CA ALA A 141 3.56 -4.33 22.95
C ALA A 141 4.45 -4.88 24.09
N SER A 142 5.77 -4.95 23.88
CA SER A 142 6.72 -5.40 24.92
C SER A 142 6.70 -4.47 26.14
N ILE A 143 6.66 -3.16 25.91
CA ILE A 143 6.62 -2.16 27.00
C ILE A 143 5.30 -2.23 27.79
N ILE A 144 4.15 -2.29 27.07
CA ILE A 144 2.82 -2.26 27.70
C ILE A 144 2.53 -3.56 28.45
N LEU A 145 2.88 -4.71 27.86
CA LEU A 145 2.59 -6.02 28.44
C LEU A 145 3.64 -6.49 29.45
N ASN A 146 4.73 -5.76 29.58
CA ASN A 146 5.91 -6.14 30.38
C ASN A 146 6.37 -7.58 30.07
N LYS A 147 6.30 -7.97 28.79
CA LYS A 147 6.70 -9.27 28.25
C LYS A 147 7.56 -9.06 27.02
N ASP A 148 8.47 -9.99 26.74
CA ASP A 148 9.28 -9.96 25.53
C ASP A 148 8.44 -10.36 24.30
N ALA A 149 7.63 -9.42 23.80
CA ALA A 149 6.80 -9.64 22.61
C ALA A 149 7.64 -9.82 21.34
N ILE A 150 8.88 -9.32 21.32
CA ILE A 150 9.78 -9.46 20.17
C ILE A 150 10.21 -10.92 20.03
N THR A 151 10.67 -11.55 21.10
CA THR A 151 11.05 -12.98 21.09
C THR A 151 9.85 -13.86 20.75
N LEU A 152 8.66 -13.58 21.28
CA LEU A 152 7.44 -14.29 20.96
C LEU A 152 7.10 -14.20 19.45
N ALA A 153 7.20 -12.99 18.87
CA ALA A 153 6.93 -12.78 17.46
C ALA A 153 7.96 -13.49 16.55
N ILE A 154 9.25 -13.44 16.92
CA ILE A 154 10.29 -14.15 16.18
C ILE A 154 10.06 -15.67 16.22
N ASN A 155 9.73 -16.21 17.39
CA ASN A 155 9.42 -17.64 17.52
C ASN A 155 8.20 -18.06 16.69
N GLU A 156 7.16 -17.22 16.63
CA GLU A 156 5.99 -17.46 15.80
C GLU A 156 6.33 -17.44 14.29
N ILE A 157 7.19 -16.52 13.87
CA ILE A 157 7.68 -16.48 12.49
C ILE A 157 8.48 -17.75 12.16
N LEU A 158 9.41 -18.13 13.03
CA LEU A 158 10.23 -19.34 12.85
C LEU A 158 9.35 -20.60 12.83
N PHE A 159 8.32 -20.65 13.68
CA PHE A 159 7.34 -21.75 13.66
C PHE A 159 6.64 -21.86 12.31
N ARG A 160 6.16 -20.74 11.76
CA ARG A 160 5.48 -20.73 10.46
C ARG A 160 6.39 -21.08 9.29
N VAL A 161 7.66 -20.70 9.36
CA VAL A 161 8.64 -20.99 8.31
C VAL A 161 9.14 -22.44 8.39
N ASN A 162 9.44 -22.94 9.57
CA ASN A 162 10.09 -24.25 9.77
C ASN A 162 9.11 -25.39 10.11
N GLY A 163 7.83 -25.08 10.40
CA GLY A 163 6.84 -26.07 10.79
C GLY A 163 7.07 -26.73 12.17
N THR A 164 8.05 -26.24 12.93
CA THR A 164 8.37 -26.77 14.26
C THR A 164 7.67 -25.97 15.35
N ALA A 165 6.91 -26.63 16.21
CA ALA A 165 6.24 -25.99 17.34
C ALA A 165 7.27 -25.22 18.20
N ALA A 166 7.04 -23.91 18.39
CA ALA A 166 7.81 -23.16 19.36
C ALA A 166 7.60 -23.77 20.74
N LYS A 167 8.67 -23.99 21.49
CA LYS A 167 8.55 -24.42 22.88
C LYS A 167 7.75 -23.37 23.65
N PRO A 168 6.75 -23.77 24.48
CA PRO A 168 6.05 -22.79 25.30
C PRO A 168 7.06 -22.05 26.17
N VAL A 169 7.01 -20.73 26.12
CA VAL A 169 7.80 -19.88 27.02
C VAL A 169 7.11 -19.97 28.38
N ASN A 170 7.75 -20.63 29.34
CA ASN A 170 7.33 -20.69 30.74
C ASN A 170 7.39 -19.32 31.40
#